data_e8a3a1206b2fcf3912090ce275ff8eb3
#
_entry.id   e8a3a1206b2fcf3912090ce275ff8eb3
#
_cell.length_a   1.000
_cell.length_b   1.000
_cell.length_c   1.000
_cell.angle_alpha   90.00
_cell.angle_beta   90.00
_cell.angle_gamma   90.00
#
_symmetry.space_group_name_H-M   'P 1'
#
loop_
_entity.id
_entity.type
_entity.pdbx_description
1 polymer ?
#
loop_
_entity_poly.entity_id
_entity_poly.type
_entity_poly.pdbx_seq_one_letter_code
_entity_poly.pdbx_strand_id
1 'polypeptide(L)'
;MRKLTVWLLLIVAGWAAGWYSHDHWQLEPELSRSKVKPVPLQAHAEPQGDETARVPSSPVDELSHLLEMNAYPAAIERYEALLDEVDEASAQRARQIILSSARTHVAQHHYSQAAQLLQLYLVAEFRDVEARMLLADIYHRQKDFRASVDQLFEAIGYAYRPDVLDQLTKHLRTVVTDQVNALAQSGDHSGLLELYQHLTQLEPSYAPHFIGLASAQLALNDTNNARRSLMLVVHDPDVGSRAQALLAQLQQAEPEEQHEAAVPVVETTGVALIRRGDHFLVDARINNAKPVRLLIDTGASMTILTPAALDRSGIRYSKTGVQHVFSTANGQVTASVYRLDSLSVDDWQVSNLEVGVLDLSGSPSIDGLLGMNFLKHFQFFIDQNQALMRLSVNSQ
;
A
#
# COMPACT_ATOMS: atom_id res chain seq x y z
N MET A 1 -1.92 -33.64 -10.47
CA MET A 1 -1.08 -32.76 -9.67
C MET A 1 -0.78 -31.49 -10.48
N ARG A 2 -1.76 -30.66 -10.77
CA ARG A 2 -1.59 -29.42 -11.59
C ARG A 2 -2.67 -28.37 -11.29
N LYS A 3 -3.11 -28.22 -10.04
CA LYS A 3 -4.12 -27.22 -9.63
C LYS A 3 -3.76 -26.41 -8.37
N LEU A 4 -2.54 -26.53 -7.83
CA LEU A 4 -2.14 -25.81 -6.61
C LEU A 4 -1.27 -24.57 -6.85
N THR A 5 -0.81 -24.31 -8.06
CA THR A 5 0.15 -23.23 -8.35
C THR A 5 -0.51 -21.91 -8.77
N VAL A 6 -1.82 -21.87 -8.96
CA VAL A 6 -2.54 -20.64 -9.39
C VAL A 6 -3.02 -19.79 -8.19
N TRP A 7 -3.03 -20.34 -6.99
CA TRP A 7 -3.58 -19.67 -5.80
C TRP A 7 -2.63 -18.69 -5.09
N LEU A 8 -1.33 -18.80 -5.35
CA LEU A 8 -0.33 -17.95 -4.64
C LEU A 8 -0.13 -16.56 -5.25
N LEU A 9 -0.54 -16.33 -6.50
CA LEU A 9 -0.39 -15.03 -7.18
C LEU A 9 -1.52 -14.02 -6.91
N LEU A 10 -2.63 -14.45 -6.30
CA LEU A 10 -3.77 -13.56 -6.00
C LEU A 10 -3.70 -12.89 -4.62
N ILE A 11 -2.79 -13.30 -3.75
CA ILE A 11 -2.67 -12.75 -2.39
C ILE A 11 -1.98 -11.38 -2.38
N VAL A 12 -1.14 -11.07 -3.36
CA VAL A 12 -0.35 -9.83 -3.40
C VAL A 12 -1.10 -8.65 -4.01
N ALA A 13 -2.12 -8.88 -4.83
CA ALA A 13 -2.83 -7.80 -5.54
C ALA A 13 -3.93 -7.08 -4.73
N GLY A 14 -4.31 -7.57 -3.56
CA GLY A 14 -5.43 -7.01 -2.76
C GLY A 14 -5.05 -5.89 -1.79
N TRP A 15 -3.77 -5.58 -1.62
CA TRP A 15 -3.29 -4.74 -0.50
C TRP A 15 -3.19 -3.24 -0.78
N ALA A 16 -3.21 -2.81 -2.03
CA ALA A 16 -2.95 -1.41 -2.39
C ALA A 16 -4.19 -0.48 -2.32
N ALA A 17 -5.41 -1.01 -2.27
CA ALA A 17 -6.64 -0.20 -2.41
C ALA A 17 -7.29 0.25 -1.08
N GLY A 18 -6.86 -0.24 0.07
CA GLY A 18 -7.59 -0.11 1.34
C GLY A 18 -7.24 1.09 2.23
N TRP A 19 -6.15 1.81 1.99
CA TRP A 19 -5.64 2.77 2.98
C TRP A 19 -5.87 4.26 2.65
N TYR A 20 -6.45 4.61 1.51
CA TYR A 20 -6.56 6.00 1.08
C TYR A 20 -7.92 6.69 1.37
N SER A 21 -8.90 6.04 1.99
CA SER A 21 -10.26 6.61 2.05
C SER A 21 -10.78 7.06 3.43
N HIS A 22 -9.97 7.15 4.50
CA HIS A 22 -10.59 7.38 5.82
C HIS A 22 -10.40 8.74 6.49
N ASP A 23 -9.60 9.68 6.01
CA ASP A 23 -9.31 10.90 6.80
C ASP A 23 -9.67 12.26 6.17
N HIS A 24 -10.52 12.37 5.17
CA HIS A 24 -10.79 13.69 4.57
C HIS A 24 -12.26 14.05 4.27
N TRP A 25 -13.23 13.63 5.07
CA TRP A 25 -14.58 14.18 4.94
C TRP A 25 -15.20 14.54 6.28
N GLN A 26 -14.85 15.72 6.81
CA GLN A 26 -15.73 16.52 7.69
C GLN A 26 -15.38 18.00 7.54
N LEU A 27 -15.96 18.66 6.57
CA LEU A 27 -16.22 20.10 6.61
C LEU A 27 -17.53 20.34 5.85
N GLU A 28 -18.61 20.50 6.60
CA GLU A 28 -19.84 21.07 6.06
C GLU A 28 -19.66 22.58 5.87
N PRO A 29 -20.04 23.18 4.74
CA PRO A 29 -20.22 24.62 4.67
C PRO A 29 -21.68 24.96 4.93
N GLU A 30 -21.92 25.73 6.00
CA GLU A 30 -23.18 26.43 6.25
C GLU A 30 -23.51 27.35 5.07
N LEU A 31 -24.59 27.04 4.36
CA LEU A 31 -25.19 27.91 3.35
C LEU A 31 -26.02 29.01 4.03
N SER A 32 -25.40 30.18 4.24
CA SER A 32 -26.11 31.40 4.57
C SER A 32 -26.92 31.88 3.34
N ARG A 33 -28.24 31.79 3.42
CA ARG A 33 -29.16 32.34 2.44
C ARG A 33 -29.18 33.87 2.53
N SER A 34 -28.46 34.55 1.65
CA SER A 34 -28.66 35.99 1.41
C SER A 34 -29.70 36.19 0.32
N LYS A 35 -30.81 36.86 0.69
CA LYS A 35 -31.88 37.26 -0.23
C LYS A 35 -31.38 38.45 -1.05
N VAL A 36 -31.13 38.23 -2.34
CA VAL A 36 -30.92 39.36 -3.31
C VAL A 36 -32.24 39.58 -4.07
N LYS A 37 -32.72 40.84 -4.02
CA LYS A 37 -33.88 41.30 -4.77
C LYS A 37 -33.53 41.46 -6.25
N PRO A 38 -34.47 41.19 -7.19
CA PRO A 38 -34.20 41.37 -8.61
C PRO A 38 -34.17 42.84 -9.02
N VAL A 39 -33.16 43.21 -9.79
CA VAL A 39 -33.04 44.49 -10.48
C VAL A 39 -33.55 44.32 -11.91
N PRO A 40 -34.33 45.30 -12.47
CA PRO A 40 -34.93 45.16 -13.82
C PRO A 40 -33.87 45.31 -14.91
N LEU A 41 -33.94 44.45 -15.92
CA LEU A 41 -33.18 44.54 -17.15
C LEU A 41 -33.54 45.79 -17.94
N GLN A 42 -32.57 46.65 -18.17
CA GLN A 42 -32.60 47.66 -19.27
C GLN A 42 -31.98 47.01 -20.52
N ALA A 43 -32.75 47.00 -21.58
CA ALA A 43 -32.31 46.58 -22.90
C ALA A 43 -31.27 47.56 -23.45
N HIS A 44 -30.06 47.05 -23.75
CA HIS A 44 -29.09 47.73 -24.59
C HIS A 44 -28.64 46.82 -25.73
N ALA A 45 -28.80 47.39 -26.91
CA ALA A 45 -28.30 47.09 -28.23
C ALA A 45 -27.26 45.97 -28.40
N GLU A 46 -27.55 45.09 -29.37
CA GLU A 46 -26.64 44.13 -29.98
C GLU A 46 -25.38 44.78 -30.53
N PRO A 47 -24.20 44.19 -30.32
CA PRO A 47 -23.14 44.26 -31.28
C PRO A 47 -23.16 42.96 -32.12
N GLN A 48 -23.38 43.12 -33.40
CA GLN A 48 -23.07 42.11 -34.40
C GLN A 48 -21.59 41.82 -34.37
N GLY A 49 -21.21 40.70 -33.85
CA GLY A 49 -19.90 40.08 -33.94
C GLY A 49 -20.11 38.62 -34.26
N ASP A 50 -19.73 38.28 -35.48
CA ASP A 50 -19.82 36.93 -36.09
C ASP A 50 -18.85 35.96 -35.35
N GLU A 51 -19.28 35.42 -34.25
CA GLU A 51 -18.69 34.27 -33.60
C GLU A 51 -19.72 33.14 -33.66
N THR A 52 -19.73 32.45 -34.80
CA THR A 52 -20.43 31.17 -34.92
C THR A 52 -19.89 30.21 -33.88
N ALA A 53 -20.46 30.24 -32.69
CA ALA A 53 -20.32 29.17 -31.73
C ALA A 53 -20.74 27.89 -32.46
N ARG A 54 -19.76 27.08 -32.89
CA ARG A 54 -20.02 25.76 -33.47
C ARG A 54 -20.79 24.95 -32.45
N VAL A 55 -22.08 24.79 -32.70
CA VAL A 55 -22.88 23.80 -31.97
C VAL A 55 -22.23 22.43 -32.23
N PRO A 56 -21.80 21.69 -31.21
CA PRO A 56 -21.17 20.39 -31.41
C PRO A 56 -22.08 19.52 -32.25
N SER A 57 -21.56 19.00 -33.36
CA SER A 57 -22.34 18.21 -34.33
C SER A 57 -22.38 16.72 -33.96
N SER A 58 -21.54 16.30 -33.03
CA SER A 58 -21.50 14.93 -32.52
C SER A 58 -21.18 14.90 -31.01
N PRO A 59 -21.52 13.81 -30.32
CA PRO A 59 -21.16 13.63 -28.93
C PRO A 59 -19.64 13.70 -28.63
N VAL A 60 -18.82 13.33 -29.60
CA VAL A 60 -17.36 13.43 -29.53
C VAL A 60 -16.88 14.88 -29.69
N ASP A 61 -17.58 15.68 -30.51
CA ASP A 61 -17.29 17.13 -30.66
C ASP A 61 -17.61 17.88 -29.38
N GLU A 62 -18.68 17.47 -28.69
CA GLU A 62 -19.05 18.02 -27.37
C GLU A 62 -17.97 17.76 -26.32
N LEU A 63 -17.44 16.51 -26.25
CA LEU A 63 -16.31 16.19 -25.38
C LEU A 63 -15.10 17.06 -25.68
N SER A 64 -14.76 17.24 -26.96
CA SER A 64 -13.64 18.08 -27.38
C SER A 64 -13.82 19.53 -26.91
N HIS A 65 -15.02 20.07 -27.09
CA HIS A 65 -15.35 21.43 -26.66
C HIS A 65 -15.25 21.62 -25.14
N LEU A 66 -15.74 20.66 -24.35
CA LEU A 66 -15.63 20.68 -22.89
C LEU A 66 -14.18 20.68 -22.42
N LEU A 67 -13.32 19.90 -23.11
CA LEU A 67 -11.88 19.85 -22.81
C LEU A 67 -11.16 21.17 -23.18
N GLU A 68 -11.53 21.81 -24.30
CA GLU A 68 -11.02 23.13 -24.70
C GLU A 68 -11.37 24.20 -23.66
N MET A 69 -12.56 24.10 -23.06
CA MET A 69 -13.01 25.00 -21.98
C MET A 69 -12.41 24.66 -20.61
N ASN A 70 -11.60 23.61 -20.50
CA ASN A 70 -11.08 23.06 -19.23
C ASN A 70 -12.20 22.63 -18.26
N ALA A 71 -13.36 22.30 -18.75
CA ALA A 71 -14.52 21.83 -17.98
C ALA A 71 -14.38 20.30 -17.70
N TYR A 72 -13.30 19.88 -17.07
CA TYR A 72 -12.90 18.46 -16.95
C TYR A 72 -13.96 17.57 -16.30
N PRO A 73 -14.63 17.96 -15.19
CA PRO A 73 -15.69 17.13 -14.62
C PRO A 73 -16.81 16.81 -15.63
N ALA A 74 -17.29 17.85 -16.34
CA ALA A 74 -18.31 17.66 -17.37
C ALA A 74 -17.80 16.87 -18.57
N ALA A 75 -16.51 17.03 -18.93
CA ALA A 75 -15.89 16.26 -20.01
C ALA A 75 -15.82 14.77 -19.66
N ILE A 76 -15.52 14.41 -18.41
CA ILE A 76 -15.48 13.01 -17.98
C ILE A 76 -16.89 12.43 -17.86
N GLU A 77 -17.86 13.17 -17.31
CA GLU A 77 -19.28 12.75 -17.32
C GLU A 77 -19.78 12.49 -18.75
N ARG A 78 -19.40 13.36 -19.70
CA ARG A 78 -19.72 13.15 -21.13
C ARG A 78 -19.02 11.94 -21.73
N TYR A 79 -17.76 11.70 -21.34
CA TYR A 79 -17.01 10.50 -21.73
C TYR A 79 -17.70 9.22 -21.23
N GLU A 80 -18.08 9.17 -19.96
CA GLU A 80 -18.78 8.01 -19.38
C GLU A 80 -20.12 7.75 -20.10
N ALA A 81 -20.90 8.80 -20.37
CA ALA A 81 -22.14 8.67 -21.15
C ALA A 81 -21.89 8.14 -22.57
N LEU A 82 -20.77 8.55 -23.20
CA LEU A 82 -20.38 8.05 -24.53
C LEU A 82 -20.11 6.54 -24.54
N LEU A 83 -19.56 5.98 -23.49
CA LEU A 83 -19.27 4.54 -23.42
C LEU A 83 -20.54 3.68 -23.56
N ASP A 84 -21.68 4.19 -23.14
CA ASP A 84 -22.97 3.49 -23.25
C ASP A 84 -23.69 3.77 -24.59
N GLU A 85 -23.36 4.88 -25.25
CA GLU A 85 -24.09 5.37 -26.42
C GLU A 85 -23.45 5.03 -27.78
N VAL A 86 -22.12 4.77 -27.81
CA VAL A 86 -21.35 4.69 -29.05
C VAL A 86 -20.66 3.34 -29.24
N ASP A 87 -20.24 3.10 -30.48
CA ASP A 87 -19.43 1.94 -30.84
C ASP A 87 -18.00 2.03 -30.25
N GLU A 88 -17.33 0.89 -30.21
CA GLU A 88 -15.96 0.79 -29.67
C GLU A 88 -14.96 1.74 -30.36
N ALA A 89 -15.10 1.99 -31.66
CA ALA A 89 -14.22 2.90 -32.39
C ALA A 89 -14.41 4.35 -31.97
N SER A 90 -15.62 4.75 -31.62
CA SER A 90 -15.94 6.10 -31.11
C SER A 90 -15.50 6.25 -29.66
N ALA A 91 -15.64 5.22 -28.82
CA ALA A 91 -15.09 5.16 -27.47
C ALA A 91 -13.56 5.28 -27.48
N GLN A 92 -12.88 4.57 -28.36
CA GLN A 92 -11.44 4.69 -28.55
C GLN A 92 -11.02 6.10 -29.01
N ARG A 93 -11.78 6.74 -29.89
CA ARG A 93 -11.54 8.14 -30.29
C ARG A 93 -11.71 9.11 -29.11
N ALA A 94 -12.76 8.96 -28.32
CA ALA A 94 -12.99 9.78 -27.13
C ALA A 94 -11.83 9.65 -26.13
N ARG A 95 -11.35 8.42 -25.89
CA ARG A 95 -10.15 8.15 -25.08
C ARG A 95 -8.93 8.90 -25.62
N GLN A 96 -8.67 8.81 -26.93
CA GLN A 96 -7.53 9.48 -27.55
C GLN A 96 -7.62 11.01 -27.46
N ILE A 97 -8.80 11.58 -27.52
CA ILE A 97 -9.03 13.02 -27.35
C ILE A 97 -8.64 13.45 -25.94
N ILE A 98 -9.04 12.71 -24.88
CA ILE A 98 -8.68 13.00 -23.51
C ILE A 98 -7.16 12.95 -23.33
N LEU A 99 -6.52 11.86 -23.77
CA LEU A 99 -5.06 11.70 -23.66
C LEU A 99 -4.30 12.78 -24.45
N SER A 100 -4.80 13.15 -25.64
CA SER A 100 -4.24 14.22 -26.45
C SER A 100 -4.36 15.58 -25.78
N SER A 101 -5.50 15.90 -25.17
CA SER A 101 -5.69 17.11 -24.39
C SER A 101 -4.71 17.18 -23.21
N ALA A 102 -4.55 16.08 -22.47
CA ALA A 102 -3.57 16.01 -21.38
C ALA A 102 -2.13 16.25 -21.89
N ARG A 103 -1.75 15.63 -23.03
CA ARG A 103 -0.43 15.85 -23.64
C ARG A 103 -0.23 17.31 -24.09
N THR A 104 -1.28 17.94 -24.60
CA THR A 104 -1.26 19.38 -24.99
C THR A 104 -0.97 20.24 -23.78
N HIS A 105 -1.63 20.00 -22.66
CA HIS A 105 -1.32 20.72 -21.41
C HIS A 105 0.11 20.47 -20.93
N VAL A 106 0.63 19.25 -21.04
CA VAL A 106 2.03 18.95 -20.71
C VAL A 106 3.00 19.71 -21.60
N ALA A 107 2.72 19.79 -22.92
CA ALA A 107 3.54 20.53 -23.86
C ALA A 107 3.55 22.06 -23.58
N GLN A 108 2.47 22.57 -23.02
CA GLN A 108 2.32 23.95 -22.58
C GLN A 108 2.81 24.21 -21.14
N HIS A 109 3.39 23.19 -20.48
CA HIS A 109 3.80 23.23 -19.06
C HIS A 109 2.65 23.45 -18.06
N HIS A 110 1.42 23.20 -18.47
CA HIS A 110 0.22 23.25 -17.63
C HIS A 110 0.04 21.93 -16.87
N TYR A 111 1.03 21.54 -16.07
CA TYR A 111 1.08 20.20 -15.42
C TYR A 111 -0.10 19.94 -14.48
N SER A 112 -0.57 20.96 -13.74
CA SER A 112 -1.70 20.82 -12.81
C SER A 112 -3.01 20.49 -13.53
N GLN A 113 -3.26 21.14 -14.69
CA GLN A 113 -4.45 20.87 -15.50
C GLN A 113 -4.39 19.46 -16.12
N ALA A 114 -3.22 19.09 -16.65
CA ALA A 114 -3.02 17.74 -17.18
C ALA A 114 -3.23 16.67 -16.11
N ALA A 115 -2.68 16.88 -14.91
CA ALA A 115 -2.86 15.94 -13.78
C ALA A 115 -4.33 15.85 -13.36
N GLN A 116 -5.02 16.98 -13.20
CA GLN A 116 -6.43 17.01 -12.83
C GLN A 116 -7.31 16.27 -13.85
N LEU A 117 -7.09 16.49 -15.14
CA LEU A 117 -7.82 15.77 -16.20
C LEU A 117 -7.61 14.27 -16.10
N LEU A 118 -6.34 13.82 -16.00
CA LEU A 118 -6.02 12.40 -15.93
C LEU A 118 -6.48 11.73 -14.62
N GLN A 119 -6.43 12.45 -13.49
CA GLN A 119 -6.97 11.94 -12.22
C GLN A 119 -8.47 11.66 -12.34
N LEU A 120 -9.25 12.60 -12.89
CA LEU A 120 -10.68 12.41 -13.12
C LEU A 120 -10.95 11.27 -14.11
N TYR A 121 -10.20 11.21 -15.20
CA TYR A 121 -10.31 10.15 -16.20
C TYR A 121 -10.03 8.76 -15.60
N LEU A 122 -9.00 8.65 -14.75
CA LEU A 122 -8.62 7.38 -14.11
C LEU A 122 -9.59 6.92 -13.02
N VAL A 123 -10.56 7.73 -12.60
CA VAL A 123 -11.69 7.26 -11.78
C VAL A 123 -12.60 6.36 -12.62
N ALA A 124 -12.90 6.74 -13.87
CA ALA A 124 -13.70 5.96 -14.79
C ALA A 124 -12.89 4.79 -15.40
N GLU A 125 -11.65 5.05 -15.81
CA GLU A 125 -10.79 4.11 -16.54
C GLU A 125 -9.53 3.75 -15.73
N PHE A 126 -9.71 3.23 -14.52
CA PHE A 126 -8.63 2.97 -13.57
C PHE A 126 -7.55 2.00 -14.06
N ARG A 127 -7.81 1.21 -15.12
CA ARG A 127 -6.87 0.26 -15.72
C ARG A 127 -6.10 0.83 -16.91
N ASP A 128 -6.31 2.10 -17.28
CA ASP A 128 -5.65 2.68 -18.44
C ASP A 128 -4.16 2.94 -18.14
N VAL A 129 -3.33 1.99 -18.60
CA VAL A 129 -1.87 2.01 -18.40
C VAL A 129 -1.23 3.25 -19.02
N GLU A 130 -1.69 3.69 -20.20
CA GLU A 130 -1.13 4.85 -20.90
C GLU A 130 -1.45 6.16 -20.18
N ALA A 131 -2.66 6.30 -19.65
CA ALA A 131 -3.06 7.44 -18.82
C ALA A 131 -2.23 7.49 -17.52
N ARG A 132 -2.01 6.36 -16.86
CA ARG A 132 -1.18 6.27 -15.66
C ARG A 132 0.28 6.61 -15.94
N MET A 133 0.85 6.13 -17.05
CA MET A 133 2.20 6.51 -17.46
C MET A 133 2.32 8.01 -17.66
N LEU A 134 1.36 8.62 -18.35
CA LEU A 134 1.35 10.06 -18.59
C LEU A 134 1.20 10.85 -17.29
N LEU A 135 0.37 10.39 -16.36
CA LEU A 135 0.21 11.01 -15.04
C LEU A 135 1.50 10.88 -14.21
N ALA A 136 2.17 9.74 -14.28
CA ALA A 136 3.46 9.53 -13.62
C ALA A 136 4.54 10.48 -14.16
N ASP A 137 4.60 10.68 -15.49
CA ASP A 137 5.51 11.65 -16.12
C ASP A 137 5.24 13.09 -15.65
N ILE A 138 3.97 13.45 -15.49
CA ILE A 138 3.56 14.76 -14.99
C ILE A 138 4.06 14.95 -13.55
N TYR A 139 3.80 13.97 -12.68
CA TYR A 139 4.28 14.02 -11.29
C TYR A 139 5.80 14.07 -11.20
N HIS A 140 6.50 13.30 -12.02
CA HIS A 140 7.97 13.35 -12.09
C HIS A 140 8.47 14.76 -12.44
N ARG A 141 7.84 15.43 -13.44
CA ARG A 141 8.18 16.81 -13.82
C ARG A 141 7.85 17.84 -12.72
N GLN A 142 6.82 17.59 -11.94
CA GLN A 142 6.45 18.38 -10.76
C GLN A 142 7.34 18.09 -9.54
N LYS A 143 8.25 17.12 -9.64
CA LYS A 143 9.08 16.62 -8.55
C LYS A 143 8.29 15.95 -7.42
N ASP A 144 7.06 15.53 -7.70
CA ASP A 144 6.28 14.66 -6.84
C ASP A 144 6.62 13.20 -7.16
N PHE A 145 7.79 12.79 -6.69
CA PHE A 145 8.34 11.48 -7.03
C PHE A 145 7.53 10.34 -6.42
N ARG A 146 6.94 10.57 -5.24
CA ARG A 146 6.10 9.57 -4.60
C ARG A 146 4.87 9.26 -5.44
N ALA A 147 4.12 10.28 -5.82
CA ALA A 147 2.96 10.11 -6.68
C ALA A 147 3.34 9.51 -8.04
N SER A 148 4.51 9.86 -8.60
CA SER A 148 5.01 9.26 -9.84
C SER A 148 5.27 7.76 -9.70
N VAL A 149 5.95 7.33 -8.63
CA VAL A 149 6.22 5.91 -8.32
C VAL A 149 4.92 5.15 -8.15
N ASP A 150 3.96 5.70 -7.39
CA ASP A 150 2.66 5.06 -7.14
C ASP A 150 1.90 4.81 -8.45
N GLN A 151 1.86 5.79 -9.37
CA GLN A 151 1.20 5.62 -10.66
C GLN A 151 1.89 4.59 -11.55
N LEU A 152 3.23 4.55 -11.57
CA LEU A 152 3.98 3.53 -12.32
C LEU A 152 3.75 2.14 -11.74
N PHE A 153 3.73 2.01 -10.43
CA PHE A 153 3.50 0.73 -9.78
C PHE A 153 2.09 0.20 -10.06
N GLU A 154 1.07 1.06 -9.98
CA GLU A 154 -0.28 0.68 -10.37
C GLU A 154 -0.38 0.31 -11.86
N ALA A 155 0.28 1.07 -12.74
CA ALA A 155 0.31 0.76 -14.17
C ALA A 155 0.95 -0.63 -14.45
N ILE A 156 2.02 -0.98 -13.73
CA ILE A 156 2.65 -2.31 -13.76
C ILE A 156 1.63 -3.40 -13.39
N GLY A 157 0.80 -3.16 -12.37
CA GLY A 157 -0.24 -4.10 -11.93
C GLY A 157 -1.33 -4.37 -12.98
N TYR A 158 -1.57 -3.43 -13.89
CA TYR A 158 -2.56 -3.57 -14.98
C TYR A 158 -1.95 -3.96 -16.33
N ALA A 159 -0.62 -3.93 -16.47
CA ALA A 159 0.04 -4.28 -17.70
C ALA A 159 0.09 -5.80 -17.90
N TYR A 160 -0.51 -6.27 -19.00
CA TYR A 160 -0.51 -7.69 -19.38
C TYR A 160 0.43 -8.01 -20.55
N ARG A 161 0.89 -7.00 -21.29
CA ARG A 161 1.83 -7.15 -22.40
C ARG A 161 3.26 -7.08 -21.90
N PRO A 162 4.13 -8.08 -22.21
CA PRO A 162 5.50 -8.12 -21.71
C PRO A 162 6.35 -6.90 -22.08
N ASP A 163 6.17 -6.38 -23.31
CA ASP A 163 6.89 -5.20 -23.80
C ASP A 163 6.50 -3.92 -23.03
N VAL A 164 5.21 -3.79 -22.68
CA VAL A 164 4.71 -2.66 -21.86
C VAL A 164 5.20 -2.78 -20.43
N LEU A 165 5.19 -3.99 -19.88
CA LEU A 165 5.69 -4.26 -18.53
C LEU A 165 7.18 -3.92 -18.40
N ASP A 166 7.99 -4.30 -19.40
CA ASP A 166 9.43 -3.96 -19.43
C ASP A 166 9.64 -2.45 -19.49
N GLN A 167 8.89 -1.73 -20.34
CA GLN A 167 8.94 -0.28 -20.43
C GLN A 167 8.59 0.40 -19.10
N LEU A 168 7.49 -0.03 -18.45
CA LEU A 168 7.04 0.51 -17.16
C LEU A 168 8.08 0.26 -16.06
N THR A 169 8.60 -0.97 -15.99
CA THR A 169 9.61 -1.33 -15.01
C THR A 169 10.87 -0.49 -15.19
N LYS A 170 11.34 -0.31 -16.42
CA LYS A 170 12.48 0.54 -16.74
C LYS A 170 12.23 2.00 -16.36
N HIS A 171 11.03 2.51 -16.64
CA HIS A 171 10.63 3.86 -16.27
C HIS A 171 10.62 4.04 -14.75
N LEU A 172 10.01 3.11 -14.01
CA LEU A 172 10.02 3.10 -12.55
C LEU A 172 11.46 3.15 -12.00
N ARG A 173 12.38 2.31 -12.52
CA ARG A 173 13.78 2.32 -12.09
C ARG A 173 14.46 3.66 -12.38
N THR A 174 14.12 4.32 -13.50
CA THR A 174 14.64 5.66 -13.81
C THR A 174 14.16 6.70 -12.81
N VAL A 175 12.86 6.77 -12.55
CA VAL A 175 12.27 7.72 -11.58
C VAL A 175 12.86 7.52 -10.18
N VAL A 176 12.97 6.27 -9.73
CA VAL A 176 13.58 5.93 -8.44
C VAL A 176 15.06 6.37 -8.40
N THR A 177 15.82 6.10 -9.46
CA THR A 177 17.24 6.47 -9.52
C THR A 177 17.42 7.99 -9.48
N ASP A 178 16.61 8.74 -10.22
CA ASP A 178 16.66 10.20 -10.23
C ASP A 178 16.37 10.77 -8.85
N GLN A 179 15.37 10.23 -8.14
CA GLN A 179 15.04 10.66 -6.79
C GLN A 179 16.14 10.31 -5.78
N VAL A 180 16.67 9.08 -5.84
CA VAL A 180 17.79 8.66 -4.97
C VAL A 180 18.98 9.57 -5.17
N ASN A 181 19.34 9.89 -6.42
CA ASN A 181 20.44 10.76 -6.74
C ASN A 181 20.20 12.19 -6.21
N ALA A 182 19.01 12.72 -6.36
CA ALA A 182 18.65 14.06 -5.87
C ALA A 182 18.76 14.16 -4.34
N LEU A 183 18.20 13.18 -3.62
CA LEU A 183 18.26 13.10 -2.16
C LEU A 183 19.69 12.88 -1.65
N ALA A 184 20.47 12.01 -2.31
CA ALA A 184 21.86 11.76 -1.95
C ALA A 184 22.74 13.01 -2.17
N GLN A 185 22.55 13.75 -3.26
CA GLN A 185 23.28 14.99 -3.53
C GLN A 185 22.96 16.10 -2.53
N SER A 186 21.73 16.16 -2.05
CA SER A 186 21.33 17.12 -1.02
C SER A 186 21.70 16.70 0.40
N GLY A 187 22.17 15.46 0.60
CA GLY A 187 22.44 14.88 1.91
C GLY A 187 21.16 14.59 2.72
N ASP A 188 20.01 14.51 2.07
CA ASP A 188 18.73 14.23 2.73
C ASP A 188 18.56 12.72 2.99
N HIS A 189 19.21 12.27 4.05
CA HIS A 189 19.14 10.88 4.49
C HIS A 189 17.74 10.50 5.01
N SER A 190 16.99 11.45 5.56
CA SER A 190 15.61 11.23 6.00
C SER A 190 14.69 10.99 4.80
N GLY A 191 14.82 11.79 3.75
CA GLY A 191 14.11 11.57 2.50
C GLY A 191 14.47 10.23 1.84
N LEU A 192 15.74 9.82 1.88
CA LEU A 192 16.15 8.48 1.42
C LEU A 192 15.50 7.36 2.24
N LEU A 193 15.42 7.53 3.56
CA LEU A 193 14.77 6.57 4.44
C LEU A 193 13.29 6.42 4.07
N GLU A 194 12.54 7.52 3.96
CA GLU A 194 11.13 7.52 3.58
C GLU A 194 10.91 6.89 2.19
N LEU A 195 11.74 7.24 1.22
CA LEU A 195 11.67 6.68 -0.13
C LEU A 195 11.83 5.15 -0.10
N TYR A 196 12.88 4.64 0.55
CA TYR A 196 13.12 3.20 0.58
C TYR A 196 12.12 2.43 1.44
N GLN A 197 11.58 3.04 2.50
CA GLN A 197 10.46 2.46 3.25
C GLN A 197 9.22 2.30 2.36
N HIS A 198 8.90 3.30 1.55
CA HIS A 198 7.79 3.23 0.60
C HIS A 198 8.05 2.16 -0.47
N LEU A 199 9.24 2.14 -1.08
CA LEU A 199 9.60 1.16 -2.10
C LEU A 199 9.58 -0.29 -1.58
N THR A 200 10.02 -0.53 -0.35
CA THR A 200 9.97 -1.89 0.24
C THR A 200 8.53 -2.34 0.55
N GLN A 201 7.59 -1.41 0.73
CA GLN A 201 6.17 -1.73 0.84
C GLN A 201 5.55 -2.07 -0.52
N LEU A 202 5.92 -1.34 -1.57
CA LEU A 202 5.41 -1.57 -2.92
C LEU A 202 6.00 -2.83 -3.57
N GLU A 203 7.30 -3.07 -3.38
CA GLU A 203 8.05 -4.19 -3.98
C GLU A 203 8.80 -4.99 -2.90
N PRO A 204 8.11 -5.72 -2.02
CA PRO A 204 8.73 -6.44 -0.91
C PRO A 204 9.66 -7.56 -1.36
N SER A 205 9.54 -8.03 -2.59
CA SER A 205 10.41 -9.06 -3.19
C SER A 205 11.64 -8.47 -3.91
N TYR A 206 11.74 -7.16 -4.06
CA TYR A 206 12.87 -6.53 -4.75
C TYR A 206 13.99 -6.19 -3.77
N ALA A 207 14.89 -7.12 -3.58
CA ALA A 207 15.97 -7.06 -2.60
C ALA A 207 16.86 -5.80 -2.63
N PRO A 208 17.15 -5.15 -3.80
CA PRO A 208 17.94 -3.91 -3.82
C PRO A 208 17.35 -2.76 -2.99
N HIS A 209 16.03 -2.71 -2.78
CA HIS A 209 15.41 -1.67 -1.96
C HIS A 209 15.81 -1.80 -0.48
N PHE A 210 15.98 -3.02 0.03
CA PHE A 210 16.42 -3.27 1.41
C PHE A 210 17.87 -2.86 1.64
N ILE A 211 18.73 -2.96 0.64
CA ILE A 211 20.09 -2.44 0.71
C ILE A 211 20.08 -0.91 0.77
N GLY A 212 19.22 -0.26 -0.04
CA GLY A 212 19.05 1.20 0.01
C GLY A 212 18.50 1.66 1.35
N LEU A 213 17.48 0.95 1.86
CA LEU A 213 16.89 1.20 3.19
C LEU A 213 17.93 1.12 4.29
N ALA A 214 18.71 0.02 4.32
CA ALA A 214 19.77 -0.16 5.29
C ALA A 214 20.84 0.95 5.21
N SER A 215 21.21 1.35 3.99
CA SER A 215 22.18 2.43 3.79
C SER A 215 21.66 3.78 4.32
N ALA A 216 20.39 4.10 4.11
CA ALA A 216 19.77 5.30 4.66
C ALA A 216 19.69 5.25 6.20
N GLN A 217 19.33 4.10 6.77
CA GLN A 217 19.31 3.87 8.22
C GLN A 217 20.71 4.04 8.84
N LEU A 218 21.76 3.52 8.19
CA LEU A 218 23.14 3.71 8.64
C LEU A 218 23.56 5.18 8.62
N ALA A 219 23.21 5.91 7.58
CA ALA A 219 23.51 7.34 7.48
C ALA A 219 22.83 8.16 8.61
N LEU A 220 21.73 7.66 9.16
CA LEU A 220 21.00 8.23 10.29
C LEU A 220 21.43 7.63 11.64
N ASN A 221 22.50 6.82 11.69
CA ASN A 221 22.99 6.10 12.86
C ASN A 221 21.99 5.07 13.45
N ASP A 222 20.98 4.66 12.67
CA ASP A 222 20.04 3.62 13.06
C ASP A 222 20.57 2.22 12.71
N THR A 223 21.63 1.83 13.42
CA THR A 223 22.36 0.57 13.19
C THR A 223 21.47 -0.65 13.37
N ASN A 224 20.55 -0.62 14.33
CA ASN A 224 19.68 -1.75 14.63
C ASN A 224 18.69 -2.03 13.51
N ASN A 225 18.04 -1.01 12.97
CA ASN A 225 17.15 -1.17 11.83
C ASN A 225 17.90 -1.54 10.56
N ALA A 226 19.09 -0.95 10.33
CA ALA A 226 19.95 -1.29 9.20
C ALA A 226 20.33 -2.79 9.21
N ARG A 227 20.74 -3.31 10.36
CA ARG A 227 21.03 -4.74 10.54
C ARG A 227 19.83 -5.61 10.18
N ARG A 228 18.63 -5.24 10.65
CA ARG A 228 17.39 -5.96 10.33
C ARG A 228 17.10 -5.95 8.83
N SER A 229 17.19 -4.78 8.18
CA SER A 229 16.97 -4.66 6.74
C SER A 229 17.95 -5.51 5.92
N LEU A 230 19.22 -5.55 6.31
CA LEU A 230 20.25 -6.38 5.66
C LEU A 230 20.00 -7.87 5.85
N MET A 231 19.55 -8.30 7.03
CA MET A 231 19.27 -9.70 7.31
C MET A 231 18.11 -10.27 6.44
N LEU A 232 17.17 -9.43 6.01
CA LEU A 232 16.09 -9.86 5.12
C LEU A 232 16.61 -10.30 3.74
N VAL A 233 17.75 -9.77 3.30
CA VAL A 233 18.28 -9.99 1.95
C VAL A 233 19.66 -10.64 1.94
N VAL A 234 20.14 -11.15 3.07
CA VAL A 234 21.50 -11.73 3.23
C VAL A 234 21.72 -12.98 2.35
N HIS A 235 20.67 -13.66 1.96
CA HIS A 235 20.69 -14.84 1.10
C HIS A 235 20.18 -14.58 -0.33
N ASP A 236 19.89 -13.33 -0.65
CA ASP A 236 19.45 -12.97 -1.99
C ASP A 236 20.61 -13.17 -2.99
N PRO A 237 20.37 -13.78 -4.18
CA PRO A 237 21.41 -14.10 -5.15
C PRO A 237 22.12 -12.87 -5.72
N ASP A 238 21.44 -11.72 -5.82
CA ASP A 238 21.97 -10.54 -6.47
C ASP A 238 22.63 -9.57 -5.47
N VAL A 239 22.06 -9.42 -4.28
CA VAL A 239 22.52 -8.44 -3.29
C VAL A 239 23.03 -9.05 -1.99
N GLY A 240 22.92 -10.36 -1.79
CA GLY A 240 23.27 -11.03 -0.53
C GLY A 240 24.74 -10.84 -0.13
N SER A 241 25.67 -10.89 -1.08
CA SER A 241 27.09 -10.63 -0.81
C SER A 241 27.33 -9.19 -0.29
N ARG A 242 26.60 -8.21 -0.83
CA ARG A 242 26.68 -6.82 -0.37
C ARG A 242 26.06 -6.66 1.02
N ALA A 243 24.95 -7.34 1.29
CA ALA A 243 24.34 -7.36 2.63
C ALA A 243 25.29 -7.95 3.67
N GLN A 244 25.96 -9.07 3.37
CA GLN A 244 26.96 -9.69 4.23
C GLN A 244 28.13 -8.77 4.52
N ALA A 245 28.65 -8.09 3.48
CA ALA A 245 29.75 -7.13 3.64
C ALA A 245 29.37 -5.97 4.58
N LEU A 246 28.18 -5.41 4.43
CA LEU A 246 27.68 -4.34 5.30
C LEU A 246 27.47 -4.84 6.74
N LEU A 247 26.93 -6.04 6.93
CA LEU A 247 26.78 -6.66 8.25
C LEU A 247 28.14 -6.87 8.94
N ALA A 248 29.16 -7.33 8.19
CA ALA A 248 30.53 -7.49 8.71
C ALA A 248 31.16 -6.15 9.13
N GLN A 249 30.94 -5.09 8.34
CA GLN A 249 31.38 -3.74 8.71
C GLN A 249 30.70 -3.24 10.01
N LEU A 250 29.41 -3.51 10.19
CA LEU A 250 28.72 -3.16 11.42
C LEU A 250 29.25 -3.90 12.64
N GLN A 251 29.63 -5.15 12.49
CA GLN A 251 30.26 -5.94 13.57
C GLN A 251 31.65 -5.42 13.93
N GLN A 252 32.44 -4.95 12.96
CA GLN A 252 33.76 -4.40 13.18
C GLN A 252 33.72 -2.96 13.76
N ALA A 253 32.66 -2.21 13.51
CA ALA A 253 32.48 -0.84 14.00
C ALA A 253 31.98 -0.77 15.45
N GLU A 254 31.48 -1.88 16.01
CA GLU A 254 31.14 -1.98 17.42
C GLU A 254 32.47 -2.08 18.22
N PRO A 255 32.77 -1.12 19.12
CA PRO A 255 33.97 -1.22 19.96
C PRO A 255 33.90 -2.51 20.77
N GLU A 256 35.05 -3.21 20.88
CA GLU A 256 35.21 -4.41 21.73
C GLU A 256 34.81 -4.19 23.21
N GLU A 257 34.58 -2.94 23.62
CA GLU A 257 34.15 -2.57 24.97
C GLU A 257 32.72 -2.94 25.36
N GLN A 258 31.88 -3.35 24.39
CA GLN A 258 30.52 -3.86 24.72
C GLN A 258 30.44 -5.38 24.88
N HIS A 259 31.58 -6.08 24.76
CA HIS A 259 31.64 -7.52 25.03
C HIS A 259 31.86 -7.84 26.52
N GLU A 260 32.04 -6.84 27.39
CA GLU A 260 32.35 -7.06 28.81
C GLU A 260 31.29 -6.51 29.79
N ALA A 261 30.18 -6.01 29.28
CA ALA A 261 28.96 -6.04 30.04
C ALA A 261 28.14 -7.25 29.51
N ALA A 262 28.47 -8.42 30.00
CA ALA A 262 27.55 -9.54 29.99
C ALA A 262 26.26 -9.04 30.61
N VAL A 263 25.38 -8.48 29.77
CA VAL A 263 23.95 -8.63 30.00
C VAL A 263 23.81 -10.12 30.26
N PRO A 264 23.33 -10.56 31.44
CA PRO A 264 23.13 -11.96 31.68
C PRO A 264 22.46 -12.47 30.43
N VAL A 265 23.06 -13.47 29.76
CA VAL A 265 22.42 -14.24 28.72
C VAL A 265 21.22 -14.83 29.46
N VAL A 266 20.14 -14.06 29.45
CA VAL A 266 18.83 -14.66 29.54
C VAL A 266 18.86 -15.55 28.32
N GLU A 267 19.05 -16.83 28.55
CA GLU A 267 18.84 -17.84 27.54
C GLU A 267 17.50 -17.49 26.93
N THR A 268 17.51 -16.79 25.79
CA THR A 268 16.30 -16.48 25.06
C THR A 268 15.90 -17.82 24.47
N THR A 269 15.23 -18.61 25.29
CA THR A 269 14.51 -19.80 24.87
C THR A 269 13.57 -19.33 23.77
N GLY A 270 13.97 -19.56 22.53
CA GLY A 270 13.13 -19.19 21.39
C GLY A 270 11.86 -20.01 21.44
N VAL A 271 10.73 -19.38 21.15
CA VAL A 271 9.43 -20.05 21.02
C VAL A 271 9.52 -21.00 19.84
N ALA A 272 9.31 -22.30 20.10
CA ALA A 272 9.30 -23.32 19.05
C ALA A 272 8.12 -23.12 18.10
N LEU A 273 8.41 -23.08 16.80
CA LEU A 273 7.42 -22.96 15.75
C LEU A 273 7.18 -24.29 15.06
N ILE A 274 5.97 -24.48 14.59
CA ILE A 274 5.60 -25.65 13.79
C ILE A 274 5.58 -25.21 12.32
N ARG A 275 6.52 -25.73 11.53
CA ARG A 275 6.57 -25.41 10.10
C ARG A 275 5.49 -26.18 9.35
N ARG A 276 4.73 -25.46 8.50
CA ARG A 276 3.71 -26.03 7.62
C ARG A 276 3.79 -25.41 6.22
N GLY A 277 4.52 -26.06 5.35
CA GLY A 277 4.88 -25.47 4.04
C GLY A 277 5.72 -24.22 4.24
N ASP A 278 5.26 -23.10 3.69
CA ASP A 278 5.92 -21.80 3.80
C ASP A 278 5.43 -20.96 4.99
N HIS A 279 4.61 -21.56 5.87
CA HIS A 279 4.01 -20.89 7.01
C HIS A 279 4.53 -21.43 8.34
N PHE A 280 4.45 -20.62 9.38
CA PHE A 280 4.80 -21.00 10.74
C PHE A 280 3.57 -20.90 11.64
N LEU A 281 3.39 -21.94 12.45
CA LEU A 281 2.36 -22.03 13.47
C LEU A 281 3.02 -21.93 14.84
N VAL A 282 2.29 -21.36 15.79
CA VAL A 282 2.70 -21.27 17.19
C VAL A 282 1.55 -21.70 18.10
N ASP A 283 1.87 -22.39 19.18
CA ASP A 283 0.89 -22.73 20.21
C ASP A 283 0.78 -21.52 21.19
N ALA A 284 -0.40 -20.94 21.29
CA ALA A 284 -0.73 -19.83 22.16
C ALA A 284 -1.73 -20.26 23.23
N ARG A 285 -1.76 -19.56 24.37
CA ARG A 285 -2.74 -19.79 25.43
C ARG A 285 -3.57 -18.55 25.63
N ILE A 286 -4.89 -18.74 25.68
CA ILE A 286 -5.84 -17.67 25.95
C ILE A 286 -6.23 -17.78 27.44
N ASN A 287 -6.08 -16.68 28.21
CA ASN A 287 -6.42 -16.65 29.65
C ASN A 287 -5.88 -17.88 30.43
N ASN A 288 -4.67 -18.37 30.10
CA ASN A 288 -4.05 -19.57 30.66
C ASN A 288 -4.82 -20.91 30.44
N ALA A 289 -5.76 -20.93 29.52
CA ALA A 289 -6.51 -22.15 29.21
C ALA A 289 -5.72 -23.10 28.27
N LYS A 290 -6.44 -24.08 27.68
CA LYS A 290 -5.85 -25.01 26.72
C LYS A 290 -5.21 -24.28 25.54
N PRO A 291 -4.09 -24.77 25.02
CA PRO A 291 -3.42 -24.12 23.90
C PRO A 291 -4.29 -24.12 22.63
N VAL A 292 -4.21 -23.04 21.91
CA VAL A 292 -4.74 -22.87 20.55
C VAL A 292 -3.59 -22.71 19.57
N ARG A 293 -3.74 -23.25 18.38
CA ARG A 293 -2.70 -23.21 17.35
C ARG A 293 -2.96 -22.08 16.36
N LEU A 294 -2.11 -21.09 16.36
CA LEU A 294 -2.24 -19.90 15.55
C LEU A 294 -1.21 -19.87 14.43
N LEU A 295 -1.63 -19.49 13.24
CA LEU A 295 -0.75 -19.14 12.13
C LEU A 295 -0.16 -17.76 12.39
N ILE A 296 1.17 -17.60 12.34
CA ILE A 296 1.80 -16.29 12.44
C ILE A 296 1.53 -15.55 11.14
N ASP A 297 0.82 -14.43 11.23
CA ASP A 297 0.45 -13.59 10.08
C ASP A 297 0.78 -12.12 10.36
N THR A 298 1.93 -11.68 9.87
CA THR A 298 2.39 -10.29 10.00
C THR A 298 1.59 -9.30 9.13
N GLY A 299 0.81 -9.83 8.19
CA GLY A 299 -0.12 -9.05 7.37
C GLY A 299 -1.46 -8.80 8.07
N ALA A 300 -1.82 -9.58 9.07
CA ALA A 300 -3.04 -9.37 9.83
C ALA A 300 -2.83 -8.29 10.89
N SER A 301 -3.58 -7.20 10.83
CA SER A 301 -3.54 -6.13 11.85
C SER A 301 -4.07 -6.57 13.21
N MET A 302 -4.98 -7.55 13.23
CA MET A 302 -5.65 -8.09 14.42
C MET A 302 -5.52 -9.62 14.45
N THR A 303 -5.34 -10.16 15.65
CA THR A 303 -5.41 -11.60 15.92
C THR A 303 -6.83 -12.09 15.68
N ILE A 304 -6.98 -13.17 14.94
CA ILE A 304 -8.26 -13.80 14.61
C ILE A 304 -8.33 -15.16 15.28
N LEU A 305 -9.47 -15.50 15.85
CA LEU A 305 -9.76 -16.84 16.40
C LEU A 305 -10.95 -17.44 15.68
N THR A 306 -10.95 -18.74 15.51
CA THR A 306 -12.14 -19.45 15.02
C THR A 306 -13.16 -19.61 16.17
N PRO A 307 -14.48 -19.66 15.87
CA PRO A 307 -15.50 -19.96 16.88
C PRO A 307 -15.19 -21.27 17.62
N ALA A 308 -14.76 -22.29 16.89
CA ALA A 308 -14.38 -23.59 17.45
C ALA A 308 -13.19 -23.51 18.43
N ALA A 309 -12.23 -22.61 18.20
CA ALA A 309 -11.10 -22.38 19.11
C ALA A 309 -11.57 -21.75 20.42
N LEU A 310 -12.48 -20.77 20.35
CA LEU A 310 -13.06 -20.15 21.53
C LEU A 310 -13.88 -21.13 22.36
N ASP A 311 -14.72 -21.92 21.73
CA ASP A 311 -15.56 -22.90 22.42
C ASP A 311 -14.72 -23.99 23.10
N ARG A 312 -13.66 -24.49 22.44
CA ARG A 312 -12.74 -25.47 23.02
C ARG A 312 -11.92 -24.92 24.18
N SER A 313 -11.61 -23.64 24.14
CA SER A 313 -10.84 -23.00 25.21
C SER A 313 -11.61 -22.90 26.52
N GLY A 314 -12.95 -22.97 26.48
CA GLY A 314 -13.81 -22.89 27.67
C GLY A 314 -13.74 -21.55 28.38
N ILE A 315 -13.34 -20.52 27.68
CA ILE A 315 -12.97 -19.23 28.26
C ILE A 315 -14.18 -18.31 28.36
N ARG A 316 -14.23 -17.54 29.42
CA ARG A 316 -15.11 -16.36 29.50
C ARG A 316 -14.50 -15.25 28.62
N TYR A 317 -15.23 -14.82 27.64
CA TYR A 317 -14.86 -13.69 26.79
C TYR A 317 -15.98 -12.65 26.78
N SER A 318 -15.61 -11.38 26.75
CA SER A 318 -16.56 -10.29 26.69
C SER A 318 -16.72 -9.88 25.22
N LYS A 319 -17.97 -9.89 24.75
CA LYS A 319 -18.29 -9.31 23.45
C LYS A 319 -18.21 -7.79 23.59
N THR A 320 -17.37 -7.14 22.81
CA THR A 320 -17.19 -5.68 22.89
C THR A 320 -18.39 -4.89 22.35
N GLY A 321 -19.29 -5.56 21.61
CA GLY A 321 -20.38 -4.91 20.87
C GLY A 321 -19.92 -4.27 19.56
N VAL A 322 -18.62 -4.26 19.28
CA VAL A 322 -18.02 -3.71 18.06
C VAL A 322 -17.95 -4.79 17.00
N GLN A 323 -18.34 -4.44 15.78
CA GLN A 323 -18.08 -5.23 14.58
C GLN A 323 -16.96 -4.54 13.79
N HIS A 324 -16.03 -5.33 13.30
CA HIS A 324 -14.93 -4.84 12.47
C HIS A 324 -15.07 -5.44 11.07
N VAL A 325 -14.82 -4.61 10.05
CA VAL A 325 -14.73 -5.07 8.67
C VAL A 325 -13.29 -5.46 8.40
N PHE A 326 -13.07 -6.74 8.10
CA PHE A 326 -11.77 -7.28 7.75
C PHE A 326 -11.67 -7.41 6.22
N SER A 327 -10.61 -6.88 5.64
CA SER A 327 -10.27 -7.13 4.25
C SER A 327 -9.49 -8.45 4.18
N THR A 328 -10.03 -9.43 3.49
CA THR A 328 -9.41 -10.75 3.28
C THR A 328 -9.14 -10.96 1.80
N ALA A 329 -8.33 -11.96 1.46
CA ALA A 329 -8.09 -12.35 0.07
C ALA A 329 -9.38 -12.70 -0.72
N ASN A 330 -10.46 -13.03 -0.01
CA ASN A 330 -11.77 -13.38 -0.60
C ASN A 330 -12.79 -12.23 -0.52
N GLY A 331 -12.34 -11.00 -0.23
CA GLY A 331 -13.19 -9.83 -0.07
C GLY A 331 -13.32 -9.35 1.38
N GLN A 332 -14.29 -8.48 1.63
CA GLN A 332 -14.55 -7.94 2.95
C GLN A 332 -15.46 -8.84 3.76
N VAL A 333 -15.09 -9.10 5.01
CA VAL A 333 -15.88 -9.89 5.97
C VAL A 333 -16.06 -9.08 7.24
N THR A 334 -17.29 -8.98 7.72
CA THR A 334 -17.60 -8.35 9.00
C THR A 334 -17.56 -9.42 10.11
N ALA A 335 -16.74 -9.21 11.12
CA ALA A 335 -16.63 -10.08 12.27
C ALA A 335 -16.82 -9.35 13.60
N SER A 336 -17.31 -10.07 14.59
CA SER A 336 -17.44 -9.54 15.97
C SER A 336 -16.08 -9.49 16.63
N VAL A 337 -15.82 -8.42 17.38
CA VAL A 337 -14.60 -8.26 18.17
C VAL A 337 -14.88 -8.63 19.63
N TYR A 338 -13.97 -9.40 20.19
CA TYR A 338 -14.00 -9.85 21.59
C TYR A 338 -12.73 -9.39 22.30
N ARG A 339 -12.83 -9.18 23.60
CA ARG A 339 -11.69 -8.84 24.45
C ARG A 339 -11.33 -10.03 25.31
N LEU A 340 -10.07 -10.43 25.21
CA LEU A 340 -9.47 -11.47 26.04
C LEU A 340 -8.74 -10.80 27.21
N ASP A 341 -8.75 -11.43 28.38
CA ASP A 341 -7.96 -10.95 29.52
C ASP A 341 -6.47 -11.04 29.21
N SER A 342 -6.05 -12.13 28.54
CA SER A 342 -4.67 -12.30 28.08
C SER A 342 -4.56 -13.30 26.90
N LEU A 343 -3.54 -13.09 26.09
CA LEU A 343 -3.02 -14.07 25.13
C LEU A 343 -1.53 -14.23 25.42
N SER A 344 -1.06 -15.45 25.57
CA SER A 344 0.35 -15.73 25.75
C SER A 344 0.88 -16.72 24.71
N VAL A 345 2.11 -16.50 24.33
CA VAL A 345 2.92 -17.39 23.49
C VAL A 345 4.17 -17.72 24.29
N ASP A 346 4.25 -18.94 24.79
CA ASP A 346 5.22 -19.32 25.82
C ASP A 346 5.15 -18.37 27.03
N ASP A 347 6.26 -17.75 27.43
CA ASP A 347 6.34 -16.78 28.55
C ASP A 347 5.91 -15.36 28.15
N TRP A 348 5.64 -15.12 26.88
CA TRP A 348 5.32 -13.79 26.35
C TRP A 348 3.80 -13.54 26.34
N GLN A 349 3.35 -12.58 27.13
CA GLN A 349 1.93 -12.31 27.35
C GLN A 349 1.54 -10.87 27.01
N VAL A 350 0.40 -10.73 26.35
CA VAL A 350 -0.29 -9.44 26.15
C VAL A 350 -1.65 -9.50 26.85
N SER A 351 -1.91 -8.53 27.71
CA SER A 351 -3.18 -8.41 28.45
C SER A 351 -4.17 -7.51 27.71
N ASN A 352 -5.48 -7.73 27.95
CA ASN A 352 -6.57 -6.95 27.36
C ASN A 352 -6.54 -6.91 25.83
N LEU A 353 -6.22 -8.04 25.19
CA LEU A 353 -6.09 -8.13 23.75
C LEU A 353 -7.46 -8.23 23.07
N GLU A 354 -7.71 -7.38 22.08
CA GLU A 354 -8.88 -7.51 21.21
C GLU A 354 -8.59 -8.50 20.07
N VAL A 355 -9.55 -9.39 19.84
CA VAL A 355 -9.47 -10.42 18.80
C VAL A 355 -10.74 -10.43 17.95
N GLY A 356 -10.58 -10.61 16.66
CA GLY A 356 -11.69 -10.89 15.77
C GLY A 356 -12.09 -12.36 15.84
N VAL A 357 -13.38 -12.66 15.69
CA VAL A 357 -13.86 -14.05 15.60
C VAL A 357 -14.41 -14.27 14.21
N LEU A 358 -13.74 -15.15 13.46
CA LEU A 358 -14.06 -15.43 12.07
C LEU A 358 -13.91 -16.92 11.78
N ASP A 359 -14.83 -17.46 11.00
CA ASP A 359 -14.67 -18.82 10.48
C ASP A 359 -13.64 -18.85 9.35
N LEU A 360 -12.53 -19.54 9.61
CA LEU A 360 -11.46 -19.78 8.64
C LEU A 360 -11.70 -21.08 7.88
N SER A 361 -12.88 -21.21 7.26
CA SER A 361 -13.30 -22.39 6.52
C SER A 361 -12.29 -22.73 5.41
N GLY A 362 -11.73 -23.93 5.48
CA GLY A 362 -10.72 -24.45 4.54
C GLY A 362 -9.37 -24.82 5.16
N SER A 363 -9.14 -24.53 6.44
CA SER A 363 -7.91 -24.91 7.16
C SER A 363 -8.20 -25.60 8.49
N PRO A 364 -8.63 -26.88 8.48
CA PRO A 364 -9.14 -27.56 9.68
C PRO A 364 -8.13 -27.77 10.82
N SER A 365 -6.88 -27.37 10.63
CA SER A 365 -5.78 -27.59 11.58
C SER A 365 -5.19 -26.34 12.20
N ILE A 366 -5.83 -25.16 11.99
CA ILE A 366 -5.47 -23.91 12.64
C ILE A 366 -6.65 -23.34 13.40
N ASP A 367 -6.38 -22.78 14.56
CA ASP A 367 -7.37 -22.21 15.46
C ASP A 367 -7.55 -20.71 15.25
N GLY A 368 -6.68 -20.11 14.43
CA GLY A 368 -6.70 -18.69 14.14
C GLY A 368 -5.41 -18.17 13.53
N LEU A 369 -5.31 -16.84 13.49
CA LEU A 369 -4.15 -16.09 13.03
C LEU A 369 -3.59 -15.28 14.20
N LEU A 370 -2.27 -15.27 14.41
CA LEU A 370 -1.58 -14.39 15.34
C LEU A 370 -1.18 -13.12 14.59
N GLY A 371 -1.88 -12.02 14.85
CA GLY A 371 -1.73 -10.75 14.13
C GLY A 371 -0.80 -9.75 14.82
N MET A 372 -0.62 -8.61 14.14
CA MET A 372 0.28 -7.54 14.59
C MET A 372 -0.16 -6.89 15.90
N ASN A 373 -1.44 -6.92 16.28
CA ASN A 373 -1.88 -6.39 17.57
C ASN A 373 -1.28 -7.13 18.77
N PHE A 374 -0.83 -8.39 18.61
CA PHE A 374 0.00 -9.10 19.56
C PHE A 374 1.50 -8.84 19.31
N LEU A 375 1.96 -9.09 18.09
CA LEU A 375 3.39 -9.09 17.74
C LEU A 375 4.06 -7.73 17.96
N LYS A 376 3.36 -6.62 17.74
CA LYS A 376 3.90 -5.25 17.91
C LYS A 376 4.33 -4.89 19.34
N HIS A 377 3.89 -5.66 20.34
CA HIS A 377 4.31 -5.45 21.72
C HIS A 377 5.75 -5.92 21.99
N PHE A 378 6.34 -6.65 21.06
CA PHE A 378 7.65 -7.26 21.17
C PHE A 378 8.50 -6.94 19.96
N GLN A 379 9.82 -6.92 20.16
CA GLN A 379 10.74 -7.12 19.06
C GLN A 379 10.74 -8.62 18.77
N PHE A 380 10.44 -9.03 17.54
CA PHE A 380 10.39 -10.44 17.19
C PHE A 380 11.24 -10.74 15.95
N PHE A 381 11.82 -11.92 15.94
CA PHE A 381 12.57 -12.47 14.82
C PHE A 381 12.20 -13.94 14.64
N ILE A 382 11.91 -14.34 13.41
CA ILE A 382 11.62 -15.73 13.07
C ILE A 382 12.83 -16.34 12.37
N ASP A 383 13.49 -17.28 13.05
CA ASP A 383 14.51 -18.13 12.45
C ASP A 383 13.79 -19.25 11.67
N GLN A 384 13.72 -19.06 10.37
CA GLN A 384 13.04 -20.01 9.49
C GLN A 384 13.76 -21.37 9.41
N ASN A 385 15.08 -21.38 9.55
CA ASN A 385 15.88 -22.62 9.48
C ASN A 385 15.69 -23.49 10.72
N GLN A 386 15.68 -22.84 11.89
CA GLN A 386 15.49 -23.51 13.17
C GLN A 386 14.03 -23.66 13.58
N ALA A 387 13.10 -23.05 12.82
CA ALA A 387 11.69 -22.94 13.17
C ALA A 387 11.49 -22.40 14.62
N LEU A 388 12.18 -21.27 14.91
CA LEU A 388 12.15 -20.61 16.21
C LEU A 388 11.72 -19.15 16.05
N MET A 389 10.88 -18.65 16.94
CA MET A 389 10.58 -17.22 17.08
C MET A 389 11.24 -16.71 18.34
N ARG A 390 12.12 -15.72 18.20
CA ARG A 390 12.76 -15.02 19.31
C ARG A 390 11.97 -13.75 19.58
N LEU A 391 11.60 -13.52 20.82
CA LEU A 391 10.90 -12.36 21.28
C LEU A 391 11.74 -11.61 22.32
N SER A 392 11.68 -10.29 22.32
CA SER A 392 12.30 -9.44 23.34
C SER A 392 11.37 -8.25 23.64
N VAL A 393 11.47 -7.69 24.84
CA VAL A 393 10.69 -6.51 25.22
C VAL A 393 11.15 -5.31 24.39
N ASN A 394 10.21 -4.50 23.92
CA ASN A 394 10.56 -3.23 23.28
C ASN A 394 11.25 -2.34 24.33
N SER A 395 12.53 -2.07 24.15
CA SER A 395 13.22 -1.03 24.93
C SER A 395 12.60 0.31 24.58
N GLN A 396 11.97 0.98 25.57
CA GLN A 396 11.47 2.35 25.42
C GLN A 396 12.61 3.33 25.24
#